data_9ce021e7e31dc7880dff105a7a685eda
#
_entry.id   9ce021e7e31dc7880dff105a7a685eda
#
_cell.length_a   1.000
_cell.length_b   1.000
_cell.length_c   1.000
_cell.angle_alpha   90.00
_cell.angle_beta   90.00
_cell.angle_gamma   90.00
#
_symmetry.space_group_name_H-M   'P 1'
#
loop_
_entity.id
_entity.type
_entity.pdbx_description
1 polymer ?
#
loop_
_entity_poly.entity_id
_entity_poly.type
_entity_poly.pdbx_seq_one_letter_code
_entity_poly.pdbx_strand_id
1 'polypeptide(L)'
;MKIKTIFKINMGLMFLQALPLIISLFSPEFKMMLTTDAFGSDPSPDALIIFDQFALVVGLFILGIISLIYGSLSFNDINVLKRISCHLFAVAGFFALPDLINVFTGQPTAPLPVIIMGLVTMGLFYYGSEKGTL
;
A
#
# COMPACT_ATOMS: atom_id res chain seq x y z
N MET A 1 15.96 -12.95 -8.59
CA MET A 1 14.92 -12.37 -9.48
C MET A 1 15.37 -10.99 -9.93
N LYS A 2 15.06 -10.59 -11.18
CA LYS A 2 15.41 -9.25 -11.69
C LYS A 2 14.68 -8.16 -10.89
N ILE A 3 15.42 -7.12 -10.48
CA ILE A 3 14.86 -6.06 -9.63
C ILE A 3 13.74 -5.27 -10.33
N LYS A 4 13.86 -5.07 -11.65
CA LYS A 4 12.78 -4.45 -12.45
C LYS A 4 11.50 -5.29 -12.47
N THR A 5 11.62 -6.62 -12.41
CA THR A 5 10.46 -7.51 -12.26
C THR A 5 9.82 -7.36 -10.88
N ILE A 6 10.63 -7.27 -9.82
CA ILE A 6 10.14 -6.98 -8.46
C ILE A 6 9.35 -5.67 -8.44
N PHE A 7 9.89 -4.62 -9.04
CA PHE A 7 9.24 -3.31 -9.12
C PHE A 7 7.87 -3.40 -9.82
N LYS A 8 7.81 -4.11 -10.96
CA LYS A 8 6.53 -4.31 -11.69
C LYS A 8 5.50 -5.08 -10.88
N ILE A 9 5.90 -6.13 -10.18
CA ILE A 9 5.01 -6.90 -9.29
C ILE A 9 4.49 -6.00 -8.18
N ASN A 10 5.39 -5.26 -7.52
CA ASN A 10 5.00 -4.39 -6.42
C ASN A 10 4.09 -3.24 -6.86
N MET A 11 4.30 -2.65 -8.05
CA MET A 11 3.35 -1.68 -8.61
C MET A 11 1.93 -2.28 -8.74
N GLY A 12 1.83 -3.52 -9.24
CA GLY A 12 0.54 -4.23 -9.32
C GLY A 12 -0.09 -4.48 -7.96
N LEU A 13 0.68 -4.97 -6.99
CA LEU A 13 0.20 -5.21 -5.62
C LEU A 13 -0.25 -3.91 -4.93
N MET A 14 0.53 -2.85 -5.05
CA MET A 14 0.19 -1.54 -4.48
C MET A 14 -1.06 -0.94 -5.15
N PHE A 15 -1.21 -1.08 -6.47
CA PHE A 15 -2.40 -0.65 -7.17
C PHE A 15 -3.64 -1.41 -6.67
N LEU A 16 -3.56 -2.74 -6.51
CA LEU A 16 -4.65 -3.54 -5.95
C LEU A 16 -5.00 -3.14 -4.51
N GLN A 17 -4.02 -2.74 -3.69
CA GLN A 17 -4.26 -2.24 -2.34
C GLN A 17 -4.93 -0.85 -2.33
N ALA A 18 -4.63 0.00 -3.31
CA ALA A 18 -5.25 1.32 -3.45
C ALA A 18 -6.67 1.27 -4.01
N LEU A 19 -7.01 0.22 -4.79
CA LEU A 19 -8.30 0.11 -5.47
C LEU A 19 -9.52 0.27 -4.54
N PRO A 20 -9.61 -0.39 -3.37
CA PRO A 20 -10.75 -0.21 -2.48
C PRO A 20 -10.94 1.25 -2.04
N LEU A 21 -9.86 1.96 -1.73
CA LEU A 21 -9.91 3.36 -1.33
C LEU A 21 -10.37 4.25 -2.50
N ILE A 22 -9.86 3.99 -3.70
CA ILE A 22 -10.22 4.74 -4.90
C ILE A 22 -11.70 4.51 -5.24
N ILE A 23 -12.18 3.26 -5.23
CA ILE A 23 -13.57 2.92 -5.54
C ILE A 23 -14.51 3.56 -4.53
N SER A 24 -14.15 3.60 -3.24
CA SER A 24 -14.98 4.19 -2.19
C SER A 24 -15.27 5.68 -2.39
N LEU A 25 -14.40 6.40 -3.08
CA LEU A 25 -14.62 7.83 -3.40
C LEU A 25 -15.73 8.04 -4.43
N PHE A 26 -16.04 7.03 -5.24
CA PHE A 26 -17.02 7.11 -6.34
C PHE A 26 -18.28 6.26 -6.10
N SER A 27 -18.24 5.33 -5.14
CA SER A 27 -19.35 4.43 -4.83
C SER A 27 -19.75 4.56 -3.35
N PRO A 28 -20.89 5.24 -3.06
CA PRO A 28 -21.39 5.36 -1.70
C PRO A 28 -21.69 4.01 -1.03
N GLU A 29 -22.22 3.04 -1.79
CA GLU A 29 -22.51 1.69 -1.27
C GLU A 29 -21.23 0.97 -0.84
N PHE A 30 -20.19 1.03 -1.68
CA PHE A 30 -18.89 0.43 -1.37
C PHE A 30 -18.21 1.14 -0.19
N LYS A 31 -18.33 2.48 -0.10
CA LYS A 31 -17.88 3.26 1.05
C LYS A 31 -18.54 2.77 2.34
N MET A 32 -19.89 2.65 2.34
CA MET A 32 -20.61 2.17 3.51
C MET A 32 -20.16 0.77 3.93
N MET A 33 -19.91 -0.13 2.99
CA MET A 33 -19.36 -1.46 3.30
C MET A 33 -18.00 -1.38 4.01
N LEU A 34 -17.07 -0.55 3.53
CA LEU A 34 -15.75 -0.39 4.14
C LEU A 34 -15.82 0.31 5.50
N THR A 35 -16.70 1.29 5.65
CA THR A 35 -16.80 2.09 6.90
C THR A 35 -17.59 1.37 7.99
N THR A 36 -18.48 0.45 7.64
CA THR A 36 -19.25 -0.34 8.61
C THR A 36 -18.32 -1.16 9.52
N ASP A 37 -17.26 -1.73 8.98
CA ASP A 37 -16.32 -2.52 9.76
C ASP A 37 -15.49 -1.64 10.72
N ALA A 38 -15.22 -0.39 10.35
CA ALA A 38 -14.39 0.53 11.15
C ALA A 38 -15.20 1.39 12.13
N PHE A 39 -16.40 1.82 11.75
CA PHE A 39 -17.20 2.81 12.49
C PHE A 39 -18.59 2.28 12.92
N GLY A 40 -18.91 1.02 12.63
CA GLY A 40 -20.22 0.43 12.93
C GLY A 40 -21.24 0.66 11.80
N SER A 41 -22.47 0.12 12.02
CA SER A 41 -23.53 0.08 11.00
C SER A 41 -24.12 1.45 10.64
N ASP A 42 -23.89 2.47 11.45
CA ASP A 42 -24.42 3.83 11.23
C ASP A 42 -23.32 4.86 11.52
N PRO A 43 -22.32 5.00 10.61
CA PRO A 43 -21.23 5.94 10.78
C PRO A 43 -21.75 7.39 10.73
N SER A 44 -21.27 8.24 11.65
CA SER A 44 -21.60 9.66 11.66
C SER A 44 -21.15 10.37 10.38
N PRO A 45 -21.82 11.48 9.99
CA PRO A 45 -21.36 12.28 8.84
C PRO A 45 -19.88 12.70 8.93
N ASP A 46 -19.42 13.05 10.13
CA ASP A 46 -18.03 13.43 10.36
C ASP A 46 -17.07 12.26 10.13
N ALA A 47 -17.43 11.05 10.55
CA ALA A 47 -16.65 9.84 10.28
C ALA A 47 -16.52 9.56 8.79
N LEU A 48 -17.59 9.77 8.00
CA LEU A 48 -17.54 9.62 6.55
C LEU A 48 -16.65 10.67 5.87
N ILE A 49 -16.69 11.92 6.34
CA ILE A 49 -15.82 12.99 5.83
C ILE A 49 -14.35 12.65 6.13
N ILE A 50 -14.03 12.21 7.35
CA ILE A 50 -12.67 11.80 7.73
C ILE A 50 -12.21 10.63 6.86
N PHE A 51 -13.08 9.64 6.64
CA PHE A 51 -12.76 8.50 5.77
C PHE A 51 -12.47 8.94 4.33
N ASP A 52 -13.26 9.86 3.76
CA ASP A 52 -13.04 10.39 2.40
C ASP A 52 -11.68 11.09 2.29
N GLN A 53 -11.33 11.92 3.26
CA GLN A 53 -10.02 12.57 3.29
C GLN A 53 -8.89 11.55 3.43
N PHE A 54 -9.03 10.57 4.28
CA PHE A 54 -8.06 9.48 4.43
C PHE A 54 -7.90 8.70 3.12
N ALA A 55 -9.02 8.28 2.49
CA ALA A 55 -9.00 7.52 1.24
C ALA A 55 -8.34 8.30 0.11
N LEU A 56 -8.64 9.60 0.01
CA LEU A 56 -8.04 10.49 -1.00
C LEU A 56 -6.53 10.63 -0.79
N VAL A 57 -6.11 10.99 0.42
CA VAL A 57 -4.68 11.24 0.74
C VAL A 57 -3.86 9.96 0.58
N VAL A 58 -4.31 8.85 1.16
CA VAL A 58 -3.59 7.58 1.07
C VAL A 58 -3.60 7.03 -0.35
N GLY A 59 -4.73 7.11 -1.05
CA GLY A 59 -4.84 6.69 -2.45
C GLY A 59 -3.87 7.46 -3.36
N LEU A 60 -3.85 8.78 -3.27
CA LEU A 60 -2.92 9.63 -4.05
C LEU A 60 -1.46 9.37 -3.67
N PHE A 61 -1.16 9.15 -2.39
CA PHE A 61 0.19 8.83 -1.94
C PHE A 61 0.68 7.51 -2.53
N ILE A 62 -0.14 6.47 -2.53
CA ILE A 62 0.21 5.17 -3.15
C ILE A 62 0.43 5.34 -4.66
N LEU A 63 -0.43 6.09 -5.36
CA LEU A 63 -0.23 6.38 -6.78
C LEU A 63 1.07 7.15 -7.04
N GLY A 64 1.43 8.07 -6.15
CA GLY A 64 2.72 8.78 -6.18
C GLY A 64 3.90 7.82 -6.07
N ILE A 65 3.86 6.86 -5.13
CA ILE A 65 4.90 5.83 -5.00
C ILE A 65 4.96 4.95 -6.25
N ILE A 66 3.82 4.52 -6.79
CA ILE A 66 3.77 3.74 -8.04
C ILE A 66 4.45 4.51 -9.18
N SER A 67 4.21 5.82 -9.30
CA SER A 67 4.84 6.69 -10.30
C SER A 67 6.36 6.76 -10.12
N LEU A 68 6.85 6.86 -8.88
CA LEU A 68 8.29 6.83 -8.56
C LEU A 68 8.92 5.47 -8.95
N ILE A 69 8.24 4.36 -8.64
CA ILE A 69 8.71 3.02 -9.02
C ILE A 69 8.75 2.90 -10.54
N TYR A 70 7.72 3.37 -11.24
CA TYR A 70 7.66 3.36 -12.70
C TYR A 70 8.83 4.15 -13.32
N GLY A 71 9.06 5.38 -12.84
CA GLY A 71 10.22 6.18 -13.26
C GLY A 71 11.56 5.49 -13.01
N SER A 72 11.67 4.73 -11.92
CA SER A 72 12.88 3.98 -11.58
C SER A 72 13.19 2.83 -12.54
N LEU A 73 12.22 2.35 -13.32
CA LEU A 73 12.45 1.31 -14.32
C LEU A 73 13.39 1.75 -15.47
N SER A 74 13.58 3.06 -15.66
CA SER A 74 14.51 3.61 -16.65
C SER A 74 15.98 3.45 -16.26
N PHE A 75 16.29 3.32 -14.94
CA PHE A 75 17.65 3.15 -14.49
C PHE A 75 18.23 1.78 -14.85
N ASN A 76 19.53 1.75 -15.20
CA ASN A 76 20.27 0.53 -15.53
C ASN A 76 21.44 0.26 -14.56
N ASP A 77 21.62 1.09 -13.54
CA ASP A 77 22.59 0.85 -12.49
C ASP A 77 21.96 0.00 -11.38
N ILE A 78 22.51 -1.18 -11.16
CA ILE A 78 22.02 -2.11 -10.14
C ILE A 78 22.13 -1.55 -8.73
N ASN A 79 23.17 -0.76 -8.42
CA ASN A 79 23.35 -0.20 -7.10
C ASN A 79 22.31 0.88 -6.81
N VAL A 80 21.96 1.70 -7.82
CA VAL A 80 20.89 2.67 -7.74
C VAL A 80 19.55 1.97 -7.49
N LEU A 81 19.24 0.94 -8.27
CA LEU A 81 17.99 0.19 -8.13
C LEU A 81 17.89 -0.50 -6.76
N LYS A 82 19.00 -1.07 -6.24
CA LYS A 82 19.02 -1.67 -4.90
C LYS A 82 18.78 -0.63 -3.81
N ARG A 83 19.37 0.57 -3.92
CA ARG A 83 19.12 1.67 -2.97
C ARG A 83 17.66 2.11 -3.00
N ILE A 84 17.09 2.28 -4.19
CA ILE A 84 15.66 2.60 -4.33
C ILE A 84 14.80 1.51 -3.67
N SER A 85 15.10 0.23 -3.93
CA SER A 85 14.39 -0.90 -3.31
C SER A 85 14.47 -0.88 -1.78
N CYS A 86 15.65 -0.53 -1.21
CA CYS A 86 15.83 -0.38 0.23
C CYS A 86 14.96 0.74 0.83
N HIS A 87 14.89 1.91 0.16
CA HIS A 87 14.03 3.00 0.61
C HIS A 87 12.55 2.63 0.51
N LEU A 88 12.14 1.95 -0.57
CA LEU A 88 10.78 1.47 -0.74
C LEU A 88 10.41 0.38 0.27
N PHE A 89 11.37 -0.47 0.68
CA PHE A 89 11.19 -1.39 1.80
C PHE A 89 10.87 -0.66 3.09
N ALA A 90 11.62 0.40 3.42
CA ALA A 90 11.37 1.20 4.61
C ALA A 90 9.98 1.87 4.55
N VAL A 91 9.62 2.49 3.42
CA VAL A 91 8.30 3.10 3.22
C VAL A 91 7.18 2.06 3.36
N ALA A 92 7.30 0.91 2.70
CA ALA A 92 6.32 -0.17 2.82
C ALA A 92 6.20 -0.71 4.25
N GLY A 93 7.33 -0.77 4.98
CA GLY A 93 7.36 -1.14 6.40
C GLY A 93 6.56 -0.17 7.27
N PHE A 94 6.74 1.14 7.09
CA PHE A 94 5.96 2.14 7.83
C PHE A 94 4.46 2.06 7.53
N PHE A 95 4.06 1.68 6.32
CA PHE A 95 2.65 1.45 5.99
C PHE A 95 2.08 0.17 6.62
N ALA A 96 2.88 -0.88 6.73
CA ALA A 96 2.46 -2.15 7.33
C ALA A 96 2.44 -2.11 8.87
N LEU A 97 3.22 -1.23 9.51
CA LEU A 97 3.37 -1.16 10.96
C LEU A 97 2.04 -0.93 11.71
N PRO A 98 1.15 0.00 11.32
CA PRO A 98 -0.11 0.20 12.03
C PRO A 98 -0.96 -1.06 12.09
N ASP A 99 -1.13 -1.77 10.98
CA ASP A 99 -1.89 -3.01 10.94
C ASP A 99 -1.23 -4.11 11.78
N LEU A 100 0.10 -4.23 11.73
CA LEU A 100 0.82 -5.19 12.56
C LEU A 100 0.63 -4.90 14.06
N ILE A 101 0.75 -3.63 14.47
CA ILE A 101 0.52 -3.23 15.86
C ILE A 101 -0.92 -3.55 16.26
N ASN A 102 -1.90 -3.25 15.42
CA ASN A 102 -3.31 -3.49 15.68
C ASN A 102 -3.63 -4.98 15.82
N VAL A 103 -3.02 -5.85 15.00
CA VAL A 103 -3.14 -7.31 15.14
C VAL A 103 -2.69 -7.76 16.53
N PHE A 104 -1.55 -7.26 17.02
CA PHE A 104 -1.03 -7.64 18.34
C PHE A 104 -1.80 -7.01 19.51
N THR A 105 -2.44 -5.86 19.30
CA THR A 105 -3.21 -5.16 20.33
C THR A 105 -4.70 -5.46 20.28
N GLY A 106 -5.16 -6.30 19.35
CA GLY A 106 -6.57 -6.65 19.19
C GLY A 106 -7.44 -5.48 18.70
N GLN A 107 -6.83 -4.49 18.06
CA GLN A 107 -7.54 -3.35 17.47
C GLN A 107 -8.00 -3.66 16.04
N PRO A 108 -8.99 -2.92 15.50
CA PRO A 108 -9.40 -3.07 14.11
C PRO A 108 -8.24 -2.88 13.13
N THR A 109 -8.18 -3.74 12.12
CA THR A 109 -7.12 -3.74 11.09
C THR A 109 -7.73 -3.64 9.69
N ALA A 110 -6.89 -3.38 8.70
CA ALA A 110 -7.27 -3.60 7.32
C ALA A 110 -7.66 -5.08 7.08
N PRO A 111 -8.48 -5.39 6.06
CA PRO A 111 -8.81 -6.76 5.69
C PRO A 111 -7.55 -7.61 5.49
N LEU A 112 -7.58 -8.86 5.96
CA LEU A 112 -6.44 -9.77 5.92
C LEU A 112 -5.73 -9.86 4.54
N PRO A 113 -6.44 -9.89 3.39
CA PRO A 113 -5.78 -9.87 2.08
C PRO A 113 -4.92 -8.62 1.85
N VAL A 114 -5.35 -7.45 2.34
CA VAL A 114 -4.59 -6.19 2.21
C VAL A 114 -3.32 -6.24 3.05
N ILE A 115 -3.40 -6.75 4.27
CA ILE A 115 -2.23 -6.94 5.16
C ILE A 115 -1.23 -7.88 4.50
N ILE A 116 -1.68 -9.03 3.97
CA ILE A 116 -0.81 -10.00 3.29
C ILE A 116 -0.13 -9.36 2.08
N MET A 117 -0.87 -8.64 1.24
CA MET A 117 -0.29 -7.94 0.09
C MET A 117 0.75 -6.90 0.53
N GLY A 118 0.51 -6.17 1.61
CA GLY A 118 1.47 -5.22 2.19
C GLY A 118 2.78 -5.89 2.62
N LEU A 119 2.68 -7.00 3.35
CA LEU A 119 3.84 -7.78 3.80
C LEU A 119 4.61 -8.40 2.62
N VAL A 120 3.92 -8.90 1.60
CA VAL A 120 4.56 -9.41 0.37
C VAL A 120 5.29 -8.29 -0.37
N THR A 121 4.65 -7.12 -0.52
CA THR A 121 5.25 -5.92 -1.13
C THR A 121 6.54 -5.53 -0.40
N MET A 122 6.49 -5.45 0.93
CA MET A 122 7.64 -5.15 1.77
C MET A 122 8.75 -6.20 1.60
N GLY A 123 8.42 -7.48 1.67
CA GLY A 123 9.38 -8.58 1.51
C GLY A 123 10.05 -8.60 0.13
N LEU A 124 9.31 -8.29 -0.93
CA LEU A 124 9.85 -8.19 -2.28
C LEU A 124 10.82 -7.01 -2.43
N PHE A 125 10.54 -5.86 -1.82
CA PHE A 125 11.48 -4.74 -1.81
C PHE A 125 12.73 -5.07 -1.02
N TYR A 126 12.62 -5.74 0.13
CA TYR A 126 13.77 -6.23 0.88
C TYR A 126 14.62 -7.19 0.03
N TYR A 127 13.99 -8.19 -0.60
CA TYR A 127 14.70 -9.11 -1.48
C TYR A 127 15.38 -8.37 -2.64
N GLY A 128 14.71 -7.37 -3.22
CA GLY A 128 15.27 -6.54 -4.28
C GLY A 128 16.52 -5.78 -3.86
N SER A 129 16.54 -5.25 -2.64
CA SER A 129 17.69 -4.50 -2.10
C SER A 129 18.90 -5.40 -1.87
N GLU A 130 18.69 -6.63 -1.39
CA GLU A 130 19.78 -7.55 -1.03
C GLU A 130 20.23 -8.39 -2.24
N LYS A 131 19.29 -9.06 -2.90
CA LYS A 131 19.53 -10.13 -3.87
C LYS A 131 19.03 -9.84 -5.28
N GLY A 132 18.53 -8.63 -5.56
CA GLY A 132 18.09 -8.25 -6.89
C GLY A 132 19.22 -8.25 -7.90
N THR A 133 18.90 -8.67 -9.15
CA THR A 133 19.79 -8.62 -10.32
C THR A 133 19.22 -7.71 -11.40
N LEU A 134 20.00 -7.32 -12.40
CA LEU A 134 19.51 -6.62 -13.60
C LEU A 134 18.69 -7.52 -14.52
#